data_6c276c5f22f3425e79c0f0ef0a4f66ec
#
_entry.id   6c276c5f22f3425e79c0f0ef0a4f66ec
#
_cell.length_a   1.000
_cell.length_b   1.000
_cell.length_c   1.000
_cell.angle_alpha   90.00
_cell.angle_beta   90.00
_cell.angle_gamma   90.00
#
_symmetry.space_group_name_H-M   'P 1'
#
loop_
_entity.id
_entity.type
_entity.pdbx_description
1 polymer ?
#
loop_
_entity_poly.entity_id
_entity_poly.type
_entity_poly.pdbx_seq_one_letter_code
_entity_poly.pdbx_strand_id
1 'polypeptide(L)'
;MPKRLVSQGMLPDVFQQYIMKYLDDTDCNVLSRVSHGCLDAVIESGRDPVCAMRVSKFVHSPAMLRWAQTQGVPWDWRLCRAAAASGKLESVQWLREQGFYAGPKPEEWGYRNGCPWTADTCVAAARGGHLDILKWAHAHVCPLNSAVFANAANGGYFEMMCWLREVGCPWDELTPICAARGGHLEILRWLKAEGCPWGSAVCAKAAKNGQLAVLKWLKRHNFHWHSSAIQYACEGGHLEALKWLRAEGETWDEQAVWDAAKGGHLHVLEWLRAENCTWPHSAGDVAARFGHLDCLKFLHSQGGILHDWTCQEAAVGGHLDMLKWLRMQGCPWNLWTPVQAARHGHLEVLKWAHKQGCPVDARVCAAAAYGGHVELLEYLRAEEVPWDEQTCAHAALGGHLSVLQWARARGCPWNMYTCEYSAWEGNLHILKWARQHGCLWNSRTCAFAAIGGHLDVLKWLRQHGCPWDGWTIQKATEEGNFELRDWALKHGCLSTSASTEFNLSNFPNDEFLQMLDG
;
A
#
# COMPACT_ATOMS: atom_id res chain seq x y z
N MET A 1 -26.60 24.95 4.30
CA MET A 1 -27.81 24.54 3.55
C MET A 1 -28.44 23.22 4.02
N PRO A 2 -27.74 22.16 4.51
CA PRO A 2 -28.40 20.91 4.90
C PRO A 2 -29.41 21.03 6.05
N LYS A 3 -29.18 21.90 7.03
CA LYS A 3 -30.08 22.07 8.18
C LYS A 3 -31.50 22.56 7.84
N ARG A 4 -31.72 23.26 6.73
CA ARG A 4 -33.05 23.72 6.30
C ARG A 4 -33.87 22.65 5.57
N LEU A 5 -33.21 21.70 4.92
CA LEU A 5 -33.87 20.65 4.14
C LEU A 5 -34.47 19.54 5.05
N VAL A 6 -33.73 19.19 6.13
CA VAL A 6 -34.17 18.17 7.08
C VAL A 6 -35.37 18.64 7.95
N SER A 7 -35.45 19.96 8.21
CA SER A 7 -36.56 20.52 9.01
C SER A 7 -37.89 20.66 8.23
N GLN A 8 -37.90 20.40 6.92
CA GLN A 8 -39.09 20.56 6.06
C GLN A 8 -39.79 19.25 5.66
N GLY A 9 -39.45 18.11 6.27
CA GLY A 9 -40.16 16.84 6.06
C GLY A 9 -40.08 16.30 4.62
N MET A 10 -38.89 16.41 3.97
CA MET A 10 -38.66 15.77 2.67
C MET A 10 -38.89 14.26 2.75
N LEU A 11 -39.61 13.71 1.77
CA LEU A 11 -39.83 12.28 1.65
C LEU A 11 -38.46 11.57 1.48
N PRO A 12 -38.28 10.41 2.14
CA PRO A 12 -37.02 9.63 2.08
C PRO A 12 -36.56 9.33 0.65
N ASP A 13 -37.50 9.05 -0.26
CA ASP A 13 -37.22 8.69 -1.65
C ASP A 13 -36.55 9.82 -2.45
N VAL A 14 -36.98 11.08 -2.25
CA VAL A 14 -36.39 12.25 -2.92
C VAL A 14 -34.98 12.53 -2.40
N PHE A 15 -34.76 12.36 -1.10
CA PHE A 15 -33.47 12.53 -0.48
C PHE A 15 -32.47 11.49 -1.01
N GLN A 16 -32.88 10.23 -1.07
CA GLN A 16 -32.02 9.13 -1.55
C GLN A 16 -31.71 9.25 -3.05
N GLN A 17 -32.72 9.53 -3.87
CA GLN A 17 -32.58 9.56 -5.32
C GLN A 17 -31.78 10.75 -5.86
N TYR A 18 -31.87 11.91 -5.22
CA TYR A 18 -31.30 13.16 -5.77
C TYR A 18 -30.19 13.79 -4.93
N ILE A 19 -30.14 13.56 -3.63
CA ILE A 19 -29.20 14.21 -2.72
C ILE A 19 -28.04 13.29 -2.34
N MET A 20 -28.30 12.04 -1.97
CA MET A 20 -27.28 11.10 -1.49
C MET A 20 -26.14 10.86 -2.48
N LYS A 21 -26.39 10.92 -3.77
CA LYS A 21 -25.36 10.73 -4.82
C LYS A 21 -24.31 11.84 -4.88
N TYR A 22 -24.60 13.01 -4.30
CA TYR A 22 -23.68 14.18 -4.28
C TYR A 22 -22.98 14.35 -2.94
N LEU A 23 -23.33 13.54 -1.95
CA LEU A 23 -22.71 13.59 -0.62
C LEU A 23 -21.56 12.60 -0.55
N ASP A 24 -20.45 13.03 0.05
CA ASP A 24 -19.39 12.09 0.39
C ASP A 24 -19.70 11.35 1.71
N ASP A 25 -18.84 10.36 2.06
CA ASP A 25 -19.06 9.53 3.24
C ASP A 25 -19.08 10.33 4.55
N THR A 26 -18.36 11.47 4.62
CA THR A 26 -18.39 12.35 5.77
C THR A 26 -19.72 13.07 5.91
N ASP A 27 -20.24 13.59 4.80
CA ASP A 27 -21.53 14.26 4.75
C ASP A 27 -22.66 13.28 5.11
N CYS A 28 -22.59 12.05 4.60
CA CYS A 28 -23.52 10.96 4.93
C CYS A 28 -23.48 10.60 6.42
N ASN A 29 -22.28 10.50 7.00
CA ASN A 29 -22.11 10.24 8.44
C ASN A 29 -22.66 11.37 9.32
N VAL A 30 -22.44 12.62 8.92
CA VAL A 30 -22.99 13.77 9.63
C VAL A 30 -24.53 13.73 9.59
N LEU A 31 -25.12 13.48 8.43
CA LEU A 31 -26.56 13.42 8.25
C LEU A 31 -27.21 12.26 9.00
N SER A 32 -26.60 11.09 9.01
CA SER A 32 -27.11 9.90 9.72
C SER A 32 -27.25 10.13 11.23
N ARG A 33 -26.46 11.04 11.80
CA ARG A 33 -26.49 11.38 13.24
C ARG A 33 -27.41 12.54 13.57
N VAL A 34 -27.89 13.26 12.56
CA VAL A 34 -28.82 14.39 12.74
C VAL A 34 -30.27 13.93 12.86
N SER A 35 -30.64 12.85 12.14
CA SER A 35 -31.99 12.27 12.25
C SER A 35 -31.98 10.77 11.88
N HIS A 36 -32.93 10.01 12.49
CA HIS A 36 -33.08 8.59 12.17
C HIS A 36 -33.41 8.34 10.69
N GLY A 37 -34.23 9.19 10.06
CA GLY A 37 -34.57 9.04 8.64
C GLY A 37 -33.36 9.27 7.71
N CYS A 38 -32.38 10.09 8.10
CA CYS A 38 -31.13 10.22 7.37
C CYS A 38 -30.20 9.02 7.61
N LEU A 39 -30.23 8.43 8.81
CA LEU A 39 -29.48 7.20 9.10
C LEU A 39 -29.95 6.04 8.23
N ASP A 40 -31.27 5.84 8.13
CA ASP A 40 -31.85 4.81 7.30
C ASP A 40 -31.48 4.99 5.82
N ALA A 41 -31.54 6.21 5.29
CA ALA A 41 -31.12 6.53 3.93
C ALA A 41 -29.64 6.25 3.67
N VAL A 42 -28.75 6.49 4.66
CA VAL A 42 -27.31 6.16 4.54
C VAL A 42 -27.09 4.65 4.52
N ILE A 43 -27.77 3.90 5.40
CA ILE A 43 -27.70 2.44 5.46
C ILE A 43 -28.24 1.83 4.15
N GLU A 44 -29.37 2.28 3.65
CA GLU A 44 -29.97 1.81 2.40
C GLU A 44 -29.12 2.11 1.16
N SER A 45 -28.28 3.16 1.22
CA SER A 45 -27.29 3.46 0.17
C SER A 45 -26.08 2.51 0.18
N GLY A 46 -26.00 1.54 1.13
CA GLY A 46 -24.89 0.59 1.28
C GLY A 46 -23.64 1.20 1.90
N ARG A 47 -23.71 2.39 2.47
CA ARG A 47 -22.57 3.05 3.13
C ARG A 47 -22.59 2.80 4.64
N ASP A 48 -21.42 2.47 5.18
CA ASP A 48 -21.25 2.30 6.63
C ASP A 48 -21.22 3.68 7.32
N PRO A 49 -22.20 4.01 8.18
CA PRO A 49 -22.25 5.29 8.88
C PRO A 49 -21.12 5.50 9.89
N VAL A 50 -20.32 4.46 10.23
CA VAL A 50 -19.31 4.51 11.29
C VAL A 50 -17.88 4.55 10.72
N CYS A 51 -17.62 3.94 9.56
CA CYS A 51 -16.24 3.65 9.11
C CYS A 51 -15.51 4.71 8.29
N ALA A 52 -16.16 5.72 7.72
CA ALA A 52 -15.56 6.59 6.72
C ALA A 52 -15.49 8.09 7.08
N MET A 53 -15.48 8.44 8.37
CA MET A 53 -15.30 9.84 8.74
C MET A 53 -13.90 10.34 8.35
N ARG A 54 -13.81 11.10 7.29
CA ARG A 54 -12.57 11.80 6.92
C ARG A 54 -12.29 12.87 7.98
N VAL A 55 -11.40 12.53 8.91
CA VAL A 55 -10.93 13.39 10.01
C VAL A 55 -10.59 14.81 9.54
N SER A 56 -10.10 14.95 8.31
CA SER A 56 -9.75 16.24 7.70
C SER A 56 -10.90 17.25 7.61
N LYS A 57 -12.16 16.80 7.61
CA LYS A 57 -13.32 17.72 7.51
C LYS A 57 -13.73 18.35 8.85
N PHE A 58 -13.35 17.76 9.97
CA PHE A 58 -13.72 18.25 11.30
C PHE A 58 -12.71 19.22 11.90
N VAL A 59 -11.49 19.20 11.41
CA VAL A 59 -10.37 19.96 11.98
C VAL A 59 -10.32 21.43 11.55
N HIS A 60 -11.28 21.91 10.78
CA HIS A 60 -11.29 23.29 10.27
C HIS A 60 -11.65 24.34 11.33
N SER A 61 -12.31 23.97 12.41
CA SER A 61 -12.59 24.86 13.52
C SER A 61 -12.82 24.10 14.84
N PRO A 62 -12.56 24.74 16.00
CA PRO A 62 -12.86 24.18 17.31
C PRO A 62 -14.35 23.82 17.49
N ALA A 63 -15.26 24.54 16.84
CA ALA A 63 -16.70 24.27 16.90
C ALA A 63 -17.06 22.94 16.25
N MET A 64 -16.46 22.62 15.11
CA MET A 64 -16.65 21.31 14.45
C MET A 64 -16.02 20.17 15.23
N LEU A 65 -14.88 20.40 15.84
CA LEU A 65 -14.23 19.42 16.73
C LEU A 65 -15.09 19.12 17.96
N ARG A 66 -15.66 20.14 18.61
CA ARG A 66 -16.62 19.95 19.73
C ARG A 66 -17.81 19.12 19.29
N TRP A 67 -18.38 19.44 18.14
CA TRP A 67 -19.48 18.64 17.59
C TRP A 67 -19.06 17.20 17.32
N ALA A 68 -17.93 16.96 16.67
CA ALA A 68 -17.40 15.62 16.41
C ALA A 68 -17.18 14.82 17.72
N GLN A 69 -16.73 15.48 18.77
CA GLN A 69 -16.59 14.92 20.12
C GLN A 69 -17.93 14.41 20.66
N THR A 70 -18.99 15.22 20.58
CA THR A 70 -20.35 14.82 21.03
C THR A 70 -20.91 13.63 20.23
N GLN A 71 -20.38 13.39 19.03
CA GLN A 71 -20.75 12.27 18.16
C GLN A 71 -19.89 11.02 18.35
N GLY A 72 -18.96 11.01 19.31
CA GLY A 72 -18.14 9.84 19.63
C GLY A 72 -17.01 9.57 18.62
N VAL A 73 -16.57 10.57 17.87
CA VAL A 73 -15.37 10.45 17.01
C VAL A 73 -14.15 10.12 17.87
N PRO A 74 -13.36 9.08 17.54
CA PRO A 74 -12.18 8.73 18.31
C PRO A 74 -11.16 9.87 18.40
N TRP A 75 -10.65 10.14 19.61
CA TRP A 75 -9.64 11.15 19.87
C TRP A 75 -8.26 10.50 19.86
N ASP A 76 -7.63 10.49 18.71
CA ASP A 76 -6.30 9.94 18.53
C ASP A 76 -5.36 10.97 17.88
N TRP A 77 -4.10 10.60 17.71
CA TRP A 77 -3.05 11.41 17.09
C TRP A 77 -3.39 11.89 15.66
N ARG A 78 -4.33 11.23 14.97
CA ARG A 78 -4.76 11.57 13.61
C ARG A 78 -5.45 12.93 13.54
N LEU A 79 -6.18 13.31 14.62
CA LEU A 79 -6.84 14.63 14.71
C LEU A 79 -5.82 15.76 14.76
N CYS A 80 -4.81 15.68 15.66
CA CYS A 80 -3.75 16.67 15.75
C CYS A 80 -2.95 16.78 14.44
N ARG A 81 -2.63 15.63 13.83
CA ARG A 81 -1.96 15.57 12.53
C ARG A 81 -2.79 16.23 11.42
N ALA A 82 -4.09 15.95 11.35
CA ALA A 82 -4.98 16.52 10.33
C ALA A 82 -5.17 18.03 10.52
N ALA A 83 -5.32 18.51 11.77
CA ALA A 83 -5.39 19.92 12.10
C ALA A 83 -4.10 20.65 11.70
N ALA A 84 -2.95 20.07 12.02
CA ALA A 84 -1.65 20.61 11.63
C ALA A 84 -1.45 20.64 10.11
N ALA A 85 -1.86 19.59 9.40
CA ALA A 85 -1.82 19.54 7.94
C ALA A 85 -2.71 20.60 7.26
N SER A 86 -3.83 20.97 7.90
CA SER A 86 -4.78 21.96 7.36
C SER A 86 -4.44 23.41 7.72
N GLY A 87 -3.37 23.67 8.47
CA GLY A 87 -2.94 25.00 8.85
C GLY A 87 -3.85 25.69 9.89
N LYS A 88 -4.59 24.92 10.69
CA LYS A 88 -5.55 25.48 11.65
C LYS A 88 -4.96 25.48 13.06
N LEU A 89 -4.16 26.49 13.38
CA LEU A 89 -3.50 26.63 14.69
C LEU A 89 -4.51 26.58 15.84
N GLU A 90 -5.63 27.30 15.75
CA GLU A 90 -6.69 27.28 16.76
C GLU A 90 -7.24 25.89 17.05
N SER A 91 -7.37 25.06 16.01
CA SER A 91 -7.84 23.68 16.15
C SER A 91 -6.78 22.80 16.83
N VAL A 92 -5.50 22.99 16.52
CA VAL A 92 -4.40 22.28 17.18
C VAL A 92 -4.32 22.68 18.65
N GLN A 93 -4.41 23.97 18.95
CA GLN A 93 -4.43 24.51 20.32
C GLN A 93 -5.60 23.93 21.10
N TRP A 94 -6.80 24.02 20.55
CA TRP A 94 -8.01 23.51 21.20
C TRP A 94 -7.92 22.00 21.48
N LEU A 95 -7.44 21.18 20.54
CA LEU A 95 -7.23 19.74 20.73
C LEU A 95 -6.28 19.44 21.89
N ARG A 96 -5.26 20.27 22.09
CA ARG A 96 -4.28 20.10 23.18
C ARG A 96 -4.80 20.59 24.53
N GLU A 97 -5.64 21.62 24.55
CA GLU A 97 -6.18 22.22 25.79
C GLU A 97 -7.31 21.38 26.39
N GLN A 98 -8.08 20.66 25.59
CA GLN A 98 -9.30 19.97 26.04
C GLN A 98 -9.04 18.72 26.90
N GLY A 99 -7.83 18.35 27.22
CA GLY A 99 -7.48 17.38 28.25
C GLY A 99 -8.33 16.09 28.25
N PHE A 100 -8.69 15.53 27.09
CA PHE A 100 -9.68 14.45 27.03
C PHE A 100 -9.07 13.07 26.92
N TYR A 101 -9.51 12.21 27.82
CA TYR A 101 -9.32 10.78 27.81
C TYR A 101 -10.67 10.08 27.53
N ALA A 102 -10.74 9.27 26.50
CA ALA A 102 -11.84 8.34 26.29
C ALA A 102 -11.28 6.97 25.86
N GLY A 103 -10.71 6.23 26.82
CA GLY A 103 -10.27 4.85 26.61
C GLY A 103 -10.27 4.06 27.92
N PRO A 104 -10.45 2.72 27.87
CA PRO A 104 -10.67 1.88 29.05
C PRO A 104 -9.44 1.61 29.93
N LYS A 105 -8.25 2.15 29.63
CA LYS A 105 -7.03 1.94 30.42
C LYS A 105 -6.21 3.22 30.62
N PRO A 106 -6.40 3.94 31.77
CA PRO A 106 -5.64 5.14 32.11
C PRO A 106 -4.15 4.93 32.44
N GLU A 107 -3.72 3.69 32.67
CA GLU A 107 -2.48 3.42 33.40
C GLU A 107 -1.24 3.27 32.49
N GLU A 108 -1.40 3.04 31.18
CA GLU A 108 -0.29 2.73 30.27
C GLU A 108 0.30 3.94 29.53
N TRP A 109 -0.41 5.07 29.45
CA TRP A 109 0.06 6.25 28.71
C TRP A 109 -0.25 7.53 29.49
N GLY A 110 0.75 8.21 29.99
CA GLY A 110 0.65 9.41 30.82
C GLY A 110 -0.03 10.64 30.20
N TYR A 111 -1.24 10.52 29.69
CA TYR A 111 -1.98 11.58 28.98
C TYR A 111 -2.75 12.51 29.92
N ARG A 112 -2.03 13.39 30.60
CA ARG A 112 -2.67 14.50 31.36
C ARG A 112 -2.90 15.76 30.48
N ASN A 113 -2.44 15.79 29.20
CA ASN A 113 -2.31 17.02 28.41
C ASN A 113 -2.97 16.95 27.03
N GLY A 114 -4.27 16.64 26.93
CA GLY A 114 -5.02 16.76 25.69
C GLY A 114 -4.83 15.63 24.66
N CYS A 115 -5.31 15.85 23.44
CA CYS A 115 -5.21 14.89 22.33
C CYS A 115 -3.74 14.52 22.07
N PRO A 116 -3.39 13.21 21.97
CA PRO A 116 -2.01 12.79 21.75
C PRO A 116 -1.45 13.32 20.43
N TRP A 117 -0.19 13.67 20.41
CA TRP A 117 0.55 14.02 19.21
C TRP A 117 1.90 13.31 19.15
N THR A 118 2.44 13.22 17.96
CA THR A 118 3.73 12.61 17.67
C THR A 118 4.52 13.53 16.75
N ALA A 119 5.74 13.16 16.40
CA ALA A 119 6.51 13.86 15.37
C ALA A 119 5.73 14.02 14.05
N ASP A 120 4.77 13.12 13.76
CA ASP A 120 3.92 13.22 12.56
C ASP A 120 3.05 14.49 12.51
N THR A 121 2.70 15.06 13.67
CA THR A 121 2.00 16.35 13.74
C THR A 121 2.90 17.46 13.21
N CYS A 122 4.17 17.49 13.66
CA CYS A 122 5.16 18.44 13.15
C CYS A 122 5.52 18.20 11.67
N VAL A 123 5.62 16.93 11.25
CA VAL A 123 5.81 16.56 9.83
C VAL A 123 4.66 17.06 8.97
N ALA A 124 3.42 16.95 9.45
CA ALA A 124 2.23 17.41 8.73
C ALA A 124 2.21 18.95 8.61
N ALA A 125 2.53 19.67 9.68
CA ALA A 125 2.68 21.13 9.67
C ALA A 125 3.79 21.57 8.69
N ALA A 126 4.95 20.90 8.73
CA ALA A 126 6.06 21.21 7.83
C ALA A 126 5.73 20.97 6.36
N ARG A 127 5.00 19.88 6.06
CA ARG A 127 4.53 19.59 4.70
C ARG A 127 3.58 20.67 4.17
N GLY A 128 2.74 21.23 5.04
CA GLY A 128 1.79 22.30 4.69
C GLY A 128 2.40 23.71 4.69
N GLY A 129 3.63 23.89 5.16
CA GLY A 129 4.27 25.21 5.28
C GLY A 129 3.82 26.03 6.49
N HIS A 130 3.22 25.40 7.49
CA HIS A 130 2.62 26.08 8.64
C HIS A 130 3.64 26.28 9.78
N LEU A 131 4.47 27.33 9.63
CA LEU A 131 5.56 27.63 10.57
C LEU A 131 5.03 28.01 11.97
N ASP A 132 3.92 28.73 12.04
CA ASP A 132 3.25 29.12 13.26
C ASP A 132 2.83 27.92 14.11
N ILE A 133 2.23 26.92 13.47
CA ILE A 133 1.86 25.65 14.12
C ILE A 133 3.10 24.92 14.62
N LEU A 134 4.16 24.88 13.79
CA LEU A 134 5.39 24.19 14.12
C LEU A 134 6.11 24.83 15.33
N LYS A 135 6.18 26.17 15.34
CA LYS A 135 6.72 26.93 16.48
C LYS A 135 5.91 26.69 17.75
N TRP A 136 4.59 26.75 17.63
CA TRP A 136 3.71 26.50 18.77
C TRP A 136 3.84 25.05 19.28
N ALA A 137 3.83 24.07 18.40
CA ALA A 137 3.96 22.66 18.76
C ALA A 137 5.29 22.37 19.45
N HIS A 138 6.40 22.92 18.94
CA HIS A 138 7.73 22.79 19.55
C HIS A 138 7.78 23.40 20.96
N ALA A 139 7.20 24.59 21.16
CA ALA A 139 7.11 25.23 22.47
C ALA A 139 6.30 24.40 23.49
N HIS A 140 5.42 23.50 23.01
CA HIS A 140 4.62 22.58 23.83
C HIS A 140 5.16 21.15 23.81
N VAL A 141 6.47 20.99 23.53
CA VAL A 141 7.22 19.72 23.63
C VAL A 141 6.76 18.64 22.63
N CYS A 142 6.24 19.03 21.45
CA CYS A 142 6.04 18.09 20.35
C CYS A 142 7.42 17.71 19.78
N PRO A 143 7.71 16.41 19.60
CA PRO A 143 9.02 15.98 19.13
C PRO A 143 9.27 16.39 17.67
N LEU A 144 10.50 16.83 17.38
CA LEU A 144 11.00 17.07 16.03
C LEU A 144 11.92 15.93 15.59
N ASN A 145 11.83 15.53 14.32
CA ASN A 145 12.71 14.54 13.71
C ASN A 145 13.17 15.02 12.32
N SER A 146 14.08 14.27 11.69
CA SER A 146 14.63 14.62 10.36
C SER A 146 13.55 14.70 9.26
N ALA A 147 12.43 13.98 9.40
CA ALA A 147 11.34 14.06 8.45
C ALA A 147 10.65 15.43 8.44
N VAL A 148 10.63 16.16 9.57
CA VAL A 148 10.12 17.55 9.63
C VAL A 148 10.96 18.43 8.71
N PHE A 149 12.29 18.33 8.83
CA PHE A 149 13.23 19.08 8.03
C PHE A 149 13.13 18.75 6.54
N ALA A 150 13.07 17.45 6.21
CA ALA A 150 12.94 16.98 4.84
C ALA A 150 11.63 17.45 4.15
N ASN A 151 10.49 17.47 4.89
CA ASN A 151 9.23 17.96 4.35
C ASN A 151 9.25 19.49 4.14
N ALA A 152 9.86 20.26 5.04
CA ALA A 152 10.08 21.69 4.85
C ALA A 152 10.94 21.96 3.60
N ALA A 153 11.99 21.18 3.40
CA ALA A 153 12.86 21.26 2.22
C ALA A 153 12.12 20.91 0.92
N ASN A 154 11.24 19.89 0.94
CA ASN A 154 10.42 19.53 -0.21
C ASN A 154 9.43 20.62 -0.61
N GLY A 155 8.87 21.32 0.37
CA GLY A 155 7.93 22.42 0.14
C GLY A 155 8.60 23.77 -0.24
N GLY A 156 9.91 23.86 -0.11
CA GLY A 156 10.64 25.11 -0.40
C GLY A 156 10.54 26.16 0.73
N TYR A 157 10.18 25.77 1.93
CA TYR A 157 9.92 26.70 3.05
C TYR A 157 11.22 27.11 3.74
N PHE A 158 11.97 28.01 3.10
CA PHE A 158 13.31 28.40 3.55
C PHE A 158 13.35 29.00 4.96
N GLU A 159 12.43 29.92 5.28
CA GLU A 159 12.30 30.51 6.62
C GLU A 159 12.07 29.44 7.70
N MET A 160 11.22 28.46 7.40
CA MET A 160 10.97 27.33 8.29
C MET A 160 12.24 26.51 8.52
N MET A 161 13.03 26.28 7.47
CA MET A 161 14.27 25.52 7.56
C MET A 161 15.33 26.26 8.39
N CYS A 162 15.45 27.58 8.25
CA CYS A 162 16.33 28.39 9.09
C CYS A 162 15.92 28.25 10.58
N TRP A 163 14.64 28.39 10.87
CA TRP A 163 14.14 28.21 12.24
C TRP A 163 14.38 26.79 12.77
N LEU A 164 14.12 25.74 11.97
CA LEU A 164 14.39 24.36 12.35
C LEU A 164 15.87 24.14 12.69
N ARG A 165 16.76 24.83 11.98
CA ARG A 165 18.21 24.77 12.25
C ARG A 165 18.55 25.42 13.58
N GLU A 166 17.97 26.59 13.87
CA GLU A 166 18.18 27.33 15.13
C GLU A 166 17.73 26.53 16.36
N VAL A 167 16.61 25.79 16.26
CA VAL A 167 16.10 24.95 17.36
C VAL A 167 16.76 23.58 17.45
N GLY A 168 17.77 23.30 16.58
CA GLY A 168 18.51 22.05 16.62
C GLY A 168 17.75 20.83 16.09
N CYS A 169 16.74 21.01 15.23
CA CYS A 169 16.07 19.89 14.58
C CYS A 169 17.09 19.05 13.79
N PRO A 170 17.09 17.71 13.92
CA PRO A 170 18.00 16.87 13.17
C PRO A 170 17.66 16.90 11.68
N TRP A 171 18.68 16.83 10.84
CA TRP A 171 18.58 16.62 9.40
C TRP A 171 19.45 15.44 8.97
N ASP A 172 19.17 14.91 7.80
CA ASP A 172 19.87 13.76 7.23
C ASP A 172 19.98 13.89 5.70
N GLU A 173 20.45 12.86 5.04
CA GLU A 173 20.60 12.80 3.57
C GLU A 173 19.25 12.90 2.83
N LEU A 174 18.10 12.68 3.49
CA LEU A 174 16.77 12.86 2.90
C LEU A 174 16.45 14.33 2.66
N THR A 175 17.03 15.24 3.44
CA THR A 175 16.79 16.69 3.32
C THR A 175 17.16 17.22 1.94
N PRO A 176 18.42 17.07 1.43
CA PRO A 176 18.77 17.51 0.09
C PRO A 176 18.05 16.71 -1.01
N ILE A 177 17.72 15.42 -0.78
CA ILE A 177 16.90 14.63 -1.70
C ILE A 177 15.52 15.25 -1.89
N CYS A 178 14.88 15.66 -0.79
CA CYS A 178 13.57 16.31 -0.81
C CYS A 178 13.63 17.72 -1.43
N ALA A 179 14.64 18.52 -1.13
CA ALA A 179 14.86 19.81 -1.77
C ALA A 179 15.07 19.69 -3.29
N ALA A 180 15.82 18.67 -3.71
CA ALA A 180 16.04 18.37 -5.14
C ALA A 180 14.77 17.91 -5.83
N ARG A 181 13.95 17.10 -5.17
CA ARG A 181 12.61 16.70 -5.63
C ARG A 181 11.69 17.91 -5.85
N GLY A 182 11.70 18.86 -4.93
CA GLY A 182 10.93 20.10 -5.02
C GLY A 182 11.49 21.13 -6.02
N GLY A 183 12.74 20.96 -6.50
CA GLY A 183 13.39 21.90 -7.41
C GLY A 183 13.98 23.15 -6.73
N HIS A 184 14.15 23.14 -5.42
CA HIS A 184 14.53 24.30 -4.61
C HIS A 184 16.06 24.52 -4.60
N LEU A 185 16.58 25.11 -5.68
CA LEU A 185 18.04 25.26 -5.89
C LEU A 185 18.71 26.11 -4.80
N GLU A 186 18.06 27.19 -4.35
CA GLU A 186 18.61 28.04 -3.29
C GLU A 186 18.74 27.29 -1.96
N ILE A 187 17.78 26.45 -1.65
CA ILE A 187 17.82 25.55 -0.48
C ILE A 187 18.99 24.58 -0.60
N LEU A 188 19.19 23.98 -1.77
CA LEU A 188 20.32 23.06 -2.00
C LEU A 188 21.67 23.75 -1.84
N ARG A 189 21.79 25.01 -2.30
CA ARG A 189 23.00 25.82 -2.08
C ARG A 189 23.26 26.07 -0.60
N TRP A 190 22.23 26.43 0.12
CA TRP A 190 22.29 26.66 1.57
C TRP A 190 22.64 25.37 2.32
N LEU A 191 21.98 24.24 2.04
CA LEU A 191 22.27 22.94 2.65
C LEU A 191 23.74 22.51 2.43
N LYS A 192 24.29 22.79 1.24
CA LYS A 192 25.70 22.53 0.95
C LYS A 192 26.64 23.39 1.80
N ALA A 193 26.32 24.66 1.95
CA ALA A 193 27.09 25.60 2.75
C ALA A 193 27.07 25.25 4.24
N GLU A 194 25.93 24.79 4.74
CA GLU A 194 25.74 24.39 6.15
C GLU A 194 26.25 22.97 6.47
N GLY A 195 26.81 22.24 5.48
CA GLY A 195 27.38 20.92 5.72
C GLY A 195 26.35 19.80 5.93
N CYS A 196 25.14 19.92 5.39
CA CYS A 196 24.16 18.83 5.42
C CYS A 196 24.72 17.58 4.72
N PRO A 197 24.49 16.36 5.25
CA PRO A 197 24.92 15.14 4.57
C PRO A 197 24.14 14.94 3.25
N TRP A 198 24.83 14.39 2.22
CA TRP A 198 24.30 14.21 0.87
C TRP A 198 24.21 12.74 0.51
N GLY A 199 23.03 12.27 0.13
CA GLY A 199 22.83 10.92 -0.38
C GLY A 199 22.99 10.85 -1.91
N SER A 200 23.27 9.67 -2.44
CA SER A 200 23.43 9.41 -3.88
C SER A 200 22.14 9.62 -4.69
N ALA A 201 20.98 9.57 -4.03
CA ALA A 201 19.65 9.67 -4.67
C ALA A 201 19.24 11.11 -5.06
N VAL A 202 20.02 12.14 -4.74
CA VAL A 202 19.66 13.54 -5.02
C VAL A 202 19.47 13.79 -6.51
N CYS A 203 20.42 13.31 -7.35
CA CYS A 203 20.34 13.42 -8.81
C CYS A 203 19.15 12.66 -9.37
N ALA A 204 18.91 11.45 -8.89
CA ALA A 204 17.80 10.60 -9.30
C ALA A 204 16.44 11.26 -9.04
N LYS A 205 16.25 11.85 -7.87
CA LYS A 205 14.99 12.54 -7.52
C LYS A 205 14.81 13.85 -8.28
N ALA A 206 15.89 14.61 -8.54
CA ALA A 206 15.84 15.77 -9.42
C ALA A 206 15.43 15.36 -10.84
N ALA A 207 15.99 14.27 -11.38
CA ALA A 207 15.69 13.76 -12.71
C ALA A 207 14.23 13.29 -12.81
N LYS A 208 13.77 12.47 -11.84
CA LYS A 208 12.39 11.96 -11.79
C LYS A 208 11.33 13.07 -11.72
N ASN A 209 11.68 14.24 -11.21
CA ASN A 209 10.77 15.38 -11.10
C ASN A 209 11.10 16.52 -12.07
N GLY A 210 11.96 16.28 -13.07
CA GLY A 210 12.25 17.22 -14.15
C GLY A 210 12.99 18.49 -13.74
N GLN A 211 13.69 18.46 -12.62
CA GLN A 211 14.32 19.67 -12.05
C GLN A 211 15.66 20.00 -12.76
N LEU A 212 15.55 20.41 -14.03
CA LEU A 212 16.72 20.64 -14.90
C LEU A 212 17.74 21.63 -14.32
N ALA A 213 17.28 22.69 -13.65
CA ALA A 213 18.19 23.67 -13.02
C ALA A 213 19.02 23.02 -11.89
N VAL A 214 18.37 22.15 -11.10
CA VAL A 214 19.05 21.38 -10.05
C VAL A 214 20.05 20.41 -10.65
N LEU A 215 19.66 19.67 -11.69
CA LEU A 215 20.56 18.72 -12.40
C LEU A 215 21.82 19.43 -12.93
N LYS A 216 21.64 20.56 -13.61
CA LYS A 216 22.76 21.38 -14.11
C LYS A 216 23.67 21.87 -12.99
N TRP A 217 23.10 22.26 -11.87
CA TRP A 217 23.86 22.71 -10.71
C TRP A 217 24.64 21.55 -10.07
N LEU A 218 24.00 20.39 -9.87
CA LEU A 218 24.65 19.20 -9.32
C LEU A 218 25.85 18.75 -10.16
N LYS A 219 25.70 18.74 -11.49
CA LYS A 219 26.80 18.38 -12.41
C LYS A 219 27.98 19.34 -12.30
N ARG A 220 27.75 20.66 -12.27
CA ARG A 220 28.80 21.68 -12.11
C ARG A 220 29.58 21.58 -10.80
N HIS A 221 28.97 20.98 -9.77
CA HIS A 221 29.60 20.83 -8.45
C HIS A 221 30.15 19.43 -8.19
N ASN A 222 30.30 18.63 -9.26
CA ASN A 222 30.86 17.26 -9.22
C ASN A 222 30.17 16.35 -8.20
N PHE A 223 28.86 16.49 -8.00
CA PHE A 223 28.12 15.50 -7.23
C PHE A 223 28.11 14.16 -7.96
N HIS A 224 28.18 13.07 -7.19
CA HIS A 224 28.12 11.73 -7.73
C HIS A 224 26.88 11.57 -8.60
N TRP A 225 27.13 11.39 -9.89
CA TRP A 225 26.13 11.18 -10.90
C TRP A 225 25.83 9.69 -10.99
N HIS A 226 24.62 9.30 -10.67
CA HIS A 226 24.22 7.91 -10.84
C HIS A 226 23.75 7.71 -12.28
N SER A 227 24.24 6.67 -12.96
CA SER A 227 23.84 6.30 -14.34
C SER A 227 22.32 6.15 -14.51
N SER A 228 21.59 5.96 -13.42
CA SER A 228 20.12 5.88 -13.39
C SER A 228 19.38 7.22 -13.58
N ALA A 229 20.06 8.37 -13.70
CA ALA A 229 19.39 9.65 -13.88
C ALA A 229 18.49 9.68 -15.13
N ILE A 230 18.94 9.05 -16.23
CA ILE A 230 18.13 8.91 -17.45
C ILE A 230 16.89 8.06 -17.18
N GLN A 231 17.04 6.93 -16.53
CA GLN A 231 15.94 6.02 -16.20
C GLN A 231 14.85 6.76 -15.40
N TYR A 232 15.25 7.49 -14.35
CA TYR A 232 14.32 8.29 -13.55
C TYR A 232 13.69 9.44 -14.34
N ALA A 233 14.41 10.09 -15.26
CA ALA A 233 13.84 11.13 -16.11
C ALA A 233 12.83 10.53 -17.12
N CYS A 234 13.06 9.29 -17.60
CA CYS A 234 12.12 8.54 -18.42
C CYS A 234 10.86 8.18 -17.62
N GLU A 235 11.01 7.65 -16.41
CA GLU A 235 9.88 7.34 -15.50
C GLU A 235 9.06 8.59 -15.14
N GLY A 236 9.71 9.76 -15.05
CA GLY A 236 9.06 11.04 -14.79
C GLY A 236 8.49 11.75 -16.03
N GLY A 237 8.83 11.32 -17.24
CA GLY A 237 8.37 11.92 -18.48
C GLY A 237 9.03 13.26 -18.85
N HIS A 238 10.22 13.53 -18.37
CA HIS A 238 10.85 14.85 -18.48
C HIS A 238 11.79 14.97 -19.68
N LEU A 239 11.22 15.17 -20.87
CA LEU A 239 11.94 15.17 -22.14
C LEU A 239 13.09 16.19 -22.21
N GLU A 240 12.93 17.40 -21.66
CA GLU A 240 13.99 18.42 -21.66
C GLU A 240 15.19 18.02 -20.76
N ALA A 241 14.92 17.35 -19.66
CA ALA A 241 15.99 16.78 -18.84
C ALA A 241 16.71 15.64 -19.57
N LEU A 242 15.97 14.80 -20.29
CA LEU A 242 16.53 13.71 -21.09
C LEU A 242 17.41 14.21 -22.23
N LYS A 243 16.94 15.19 -23.01
CA LYS A 243 17.75 15.82 -24.06
C LYS A 243 19.02 16.43 -23.52
N TRP A 244 18.95 17.10 -22.36
CA TRP A 244 20.13 17.67 -21.71
C TRP A 244 21.09 16.57 -21.24
N LEU A 245 20.59 15.51 -20.57
CA LEU A 245 21.40 14.39 -20.13
C LEU A 245 22.14 13.72 -21.31
N ARG A 246 21.45 13.56 -22.44
CA ARG A 246 22.03 13.04 -23.67
C ARG A 246 23.15 13.90 -24.21
N ALA A 247 22.94 15.22 -24.22
CA ALA A 247 23.95 16.19 -24.67
C ALA A 247 25.19 16.20 -23.77
N GLU A 248 25.05 15.86 -22.49
CA GLU A 248 26.15 15.72 -21.52
C GLU A 248 26.88 14.36 -21.64
N GLY A 249 26.49 13.50 -22.59
CA GLY A 249 27.16 12.23 -22.88
C GLY A 249 26.63 11.03 -22.08
N GLU A 250 25.52 11.18 -21.36
CA GLU A 250 24.89 10.04 -20.68
C GLU A 250 24.29 9.07 -21.71
N THR A 251 24.37 7.77 -21.40
CA THR A 251 23.84 6.69 -22.25
C THR A 251 22.65 6.02 -21.59
N TRP A 252 21.74 5.51 -22.39
CA TRP A 252 20.60 4.70 -21.96
C TRP A 252 20.73 3.26 -22.46
N ASP A 253 19.98 2.39 -21.82
CA ASP A 253 19.76 1.01 -22.17
C ASP A 253 18.25 0.75 -22.38
N GLU A 254 17.87 -0.51 -22.50
CA GLU A 254 16.47 -0.94 -22.62
C GLU A 254 15.60 -0.52 -21.43
N GLN A 255 16.21 -0.32 -20.25
CA GLN A 255 15.50 0.10 -19.03
C GLN A 255 14.80 1.45 -19.23
N ALA A 256 15.38 2.36 -20.02
CA ALA A 256 14.77 3.66 -20.33
C ALA A 256 13.39 3.53 -20.99
N VAL A 257 13.22 2.52 -21.85
CA VAL A 257 11.93 2.24 -22.51
C VAL A 257 10.92 1.69 -21.51
N TRP A 258 11.34 0.76 -20.63
CA TRP A 258 10.48 0.25 -19.56
C TRP A 258 10.02 1.36 -18.62
N ASP A 259 10.94 2.24 -18.20
CA ASP A 259 10.62 3.33 -17.28
C ASP A 259 9.67 4.34 -17.92
N ALA A 260 9.85 4.68 -19.21
CA ALA A 260 8.94 5.53 -19.94
C ALA A 260 7.55 4.88 -20.13
N ALA A 261 7.51 3.57 -20.39
CA ALA A 261 6.27 2.80 -20.50
C ALA A 261 5.54 2.70 -19.16
N LYS A 262 6.29 2.50 -18.05
CA LYS A 262 5.80 2.49 -16.68
C LYS A 262 5.20 3.85 -16.27
N GLY A 263 5.84 4.93 -16.66
CA GLY A 263 5.36 6.30 -16.39
C GLY A 263 4.21 6.76 -17.30
N GLY A 264 3.92 6.05 -18.39
CA GLY A 264 2.89 6.42 -19.36
C GLY A 264 3.27 7.57 -20.28
N HIS A 265 4.55 7.76 -20.53
CA HIS A 265 5.06 8.93 -21.23
C HIS A 265 5.30 8.66 -22.72
N LEU A 266 4.22 8.66 -23.49
CA LEU A 266 4.24 8.40 -24.93
C LEU A 266 5.28 9.28 -25.69
N HIS A 267 5.32 10.58 -25.40
CA HIS A 267 6.26 11.52 -26.04
C HIS A 267 7.74 11.19 -25.75
N VAL A 268 8.03 10.55 -24.61
CA VAL A 268 9.39 10.06 -24.30
C VAL A 268 9.69 8.80 -25.12
N LEU A 269 8.72 7.87 -25.24
CA LEU A 269 8.87 6.69 -26.10
C LEU A 269 9.10 7.08 -27.55
N GLU A 270 8.35 8.04 -28.09
CA GLU A 270 8.53 8.57 -29.44
C GLU A 270 9.93 9.12 -29.64
N TRP A 271 10.43 9.90 -28.65
CA TRP A 271 11.78 10.44 -28.71
C TRP A 271 12.86 9.35 -28.61
N LEU A 272 12.74 8.39 -27.68
CA LEU A 272 13.67 7.27 -27.56
C LEU A 272 13.72 6.45 -28.86
N ARG A 273 12.60 6.31 -29.57
CA ARG A 273 12.56 5.66 -30.89
C ARG A 273 13.35 6.44 -31.94
N ALA A 274 13.17 7.76 -31.98
CA ALA A 274 13.90 8.64 -32.90
C ALA A 274 15.42 8.60 -32.65
N GLU A 275 15.84 8.40 -31.40
CA GLU A 275 17.24 8.28 -30.99
C GLU A 275 17.80 6.84 -31.15
N ASN A 276 17.07 5.93 -31.80
CA ASN A 276 17.45 4.54 -32.02
C ASN A 276 17.73 3.72 -30.75
N CYS A 277 16.98 3.96 -29.67
CA CYS A 277 17.06 3.12 -28.47
C CYS A 277 16.62 1.69 -28.80
N THR A 278 17.26 0.69 -28.21
CA THR A 278 16.84 -0.71 -28.29
C THR A 278 15.49 -0.93 -27.57
N TRP A 279 14.61 -1.74 -28.18
CA TRP A 279 13.28 -1.98 -27.67
C TRP A 279 13.18 -3.36 -27.02
N PRO A 280 12.94 -3.44 -25.71
CA PRO A 280 12.68 -4.71 -25.06
C PRO A 280 11.28 -5.21 -25.44
N HIS A 281 11.16 -6.50 -25.72
CA HIS A 281 9.87 -7.12 -26.09
C HIS A 281 8.81 -6.97 -25.00
N SER A 282 9.22 -6.91 -23.72
CA SER A 282 8.35 -6.80 -22.55
C SER A 282 7.91 -5.36 -22.21
N ALA A 283 8.32 -4.33 -22.95
CA ALA A 283 7.89 -2.96 -22.66
C ALA A 283 6.36 -2.79 -22.75
N GLY A 284 5.71 -3.56 -23.64
CA GLY A 284 4.26 -3.61 -23.76
C GLY A 284 3.58 -4.13 -22.50
N ASP A 285 4.18 -5.12 -21.84
CA ASP A 285 3.64 -5.72 -20.60
C ASP A 285 3.65 -4.72 -19.46
N VAL A 286 4.74 -3.95 -19.35
CA VAL A 286 4.84 -2.86 -18.35
C VAL A 286 3.77 -1.80 -18.61
N ALA A 287 3.60 -1.34 -19.85
CA ALA A 287 2.52 -0.41 -20.20
C ALA A 287 1.14 -0.98 -19.86
N ALA A 288 0.94 -2.30 -20.05
CA ALA A 288 -0.28 -3.00 -19.73
C ALA A 288 -0.56 -3.04 -18.22
N ARG A 289 0.45 -3.33 -17.40
CA ARG A 289 0.34 -3.37 -15.93
C ARG A 289 -0.06 -2.02 -15.34
N PHE A 290 0.49 -0.93 -15.88
CA PHE A 290 0.27 0.42 -15.37
C PHE A 290 -0.88 1.18 -16.07
N GLY A 291 -1.57 0.58 -17.02
CA GLY A 291 -2.78 1.15 -17.62
C GLY A 291 -2.55 2.16 -18.73
N HIS A 292 -1.36 2.21 -19.30
CA HIS A 292 -0.97 3.21 -20.30
C HIS A 292 -1.27 2.73 -21.73
N LEU A 293 -2.55 2.74 -22.10
CA LEU A 293 -3.05 2.19 -23.37
C LEU A 293 -2.40 2.82 -24.60
N ASP A 294 -2.17 4.13 -24.59
CA ASP A 294 -1.57 4.82 -25.76
C ASP A 294 -0.10 4.44 -25.93
N CYS A 295 0.63 4.24 -24.83
CA CYS A 295 1.98 3.70 -24.86
C CYS A 295 1.99 2.26 -25.42
N LEU A 296 1.07 1.40 -24.96
CA LEU A 296 0.95 0.03 -25.47
C LEU A 296 0.64 0.00 -26.96
N LYS A 297 -0.32 0.83 -27.43
CA LYS A 297 -0.64 0.95 -28.87
C LYS A 297 0.57 1.38 -29.68
N PHE A 298 1.31 2.37 -29.21
CA PHE A 298 2.52 2.83 -29.87
C PHE A 298 3.58 1.72 -29.92
N LEU A 299 3.88 1.08 -28.79
CA LEU A 299 4.84 -0.03 -28.74
C LEU A 299 4.46 -1.15 -29.69
N HIS A 300 3.19 -1.53 -29.75
CA HIS A 300 2.68 -2.54 -30.68
C HIS A 300 2.83 -2.10 -32.14
N SER A 301 2.52 -0.83 -32.47
CA SER A 301 2.70 -0.29 -33.83
C SER A 301 4.16 -0.29 -34.31
N GLN A 302 5.11 -0.26 -33.37
CA GLN A 302 6.54 -0.34 -33.64
C GLN A 302 7.08 -1.79 -33.71
N GLY A 303 6.20 -2.78 -33.75
CA GLY A 303 6.55 -4.21 -33.88
C GLY A 303 6.60 -4.96 -32.53
N GLY A 304 6.12 -4.37 -31.46
CA GLY A 304 5.98 -5.05 -30.17
C GLY A 304 5.01 -6.23 -30.25
N ILE A 305 5.41 -7.37 -29.70
CA ILE A 305 4.62 -8.60 -29.70
C ILE A 305 3.62 -8.56 -28.56
N LEU A 306 2.37 -8.93 -28.83
CA LEU A 306 1.33 -9.13 -27.81
C LEU A 306 1.22 -10.63 -27.52
N HIS A 307 1.38 -11.02 -26.27
CA HIS A 307 1.28 -12.41 -25.82
C HIS A 307 0.37 -12.52 -24.57
N ASP A 308 0.12 -13.72 -24.11
CA ASP A 308 -0.79 -13.98 -23.00
C ASP A 308 -0.37 -13.28 -21.70
N TRP A 309 0.95 -13.10 -21.50
CA TRP A 309 1.49 -12.32 -20.39
C TRP A 309 1.02 -10.85 -20.41
N THR A 310 0.91 -10.23 -21.59
CA THR A 310 0.40 -8.85 -21.73
C THR A 310 -1.05 -8.73 -21.18
N CYS A 311 -1.89 -9.75 -21.45
CA CYS A 311 -3.24 -9.82 -20.91
C CYS A 311 -3.25 -10.02 -19.38
N GLN A 312 -2.32 -10.82 -18.86
CA GLN A 312 -2.17 -11.00 -17.40
C GLN A 312 -1.78 -9.70 -16.71
N GLU A 313 -0.82 -8.96 -17.25
CA GLU A 313 -0.38 -7.68 -16.72
C GLU A 313 -1.50 -6.61 -16.73
N ALA A 314 -2.30 -6.56 -17.79
CA ALA A 314 -3.49 -5.72 -17.84
C ALA A 314 -4.52 -6.13 -16.75
N ALA A 315 -4.62 -7.42 -16.45
CA ALA A 315 -5.48 -7.93 -15.38
C ALA A 315 -4.94 -7.65 -13.98
N VAL A 316 -3.61 -7.69 -13.79
CA VAL A 316 -2.95 -7.25 -12.53
C VAL A 316 -3.28 -5.80 -12.23
N GLY A 317 -3.22 -4.92 -13.23
CA GLY A 317 -3.53 -3.50 -13.08
C GLY A 317 -5.04 -3.17 -13.02
N GLY A 318 -5.91 -4.12 -13.33
CA GLY A 318 -7.37 -3.91 -13.36
C GLY A 318 -7.87 -3.11 -14.56
N HIS A 319 -7.11 -3.05 -15.65
CA HIS A 319 -7.34 -2.18 -16.79
C HIS A 319 -8.26 -2.82 -17.84
N LEU A 320 -9.58 -2.81 -17.58
CA LEU A 320 -10.59 -3.45 -18.42
C LEU A 320 -10.58 -2.98 -19.88
N ASP A 321 -10.46 -1.68 -20.12
CA ASP A 321 -10.49 -1.15 -21.50
C ASP A 321 -9.24 -1.54 -22.29
N MET A 322 -8.12 -1.65 -21.59
CA MET A 322 -6.88 -2.19 -22.17
C MET A 322 -7.02 -3.66 -22.52
N LEU A 323 -7.58 -4.47 -21.62
CA LEU A 323 -7.82 -5.89 -21.88
C LEU A 323 -8.79 -6.09 -23.06
N LYS A 324 -9.84 -5.27 -23.17
CA LYS A 324 -10.73 -5.25 -24.34
C LYS A 324 -9.97 -4.95 -25.64
N TRP A 325 -9.10 -3.95 -25.63
CA TRP A 325 -8.30 -3.58 -26.78
C TRP A 325 -7.34 -4.72 -27.16
N LEU A 326 -6.64 -5.32 -26.20
CA LEU A 326 -5.75 -6.47 -26.43
C LEU A 326 -6.51 -7.62 -27.11
N ARG A 327 -7.70 -7.95 -26.67
CA ARG A 327 -8.53 -8.99 -27.27
C ARG A 327 -8.98 -8.64 -28.69
N MET A 328 -9.27 -7.38 -28.98
CA MET A 328 -9.57 -6.92 -30.35
C MET A 328 -8.36 -7.05 -31.29
N GLN A 329 -7.12 -6.94 -30.75
CA GLN A 329 -5.90 -7.19 -31.51
C GLN A 329 -5.56 -8.70 -31.64
N GLY A 330 -6.39 -9.60 -31.11
CA GLY A 330 -6.14 -11.03 -31.14
C GLY A 330 -5.12 -11.53 -30.11
N CYS A 331 -4.73 -10.69 -29.12
CA CYS A 331 -3.81 -11.09 -28.06
C CYS A 331 -4.34 -12.35 -27.36
N PRO A 332 -3.54 -13.44 -27.23
CA PRO A 332 -3.97 -14.62 -26.51
C PRO A 332 -4.14 -14.33 -25.02
N TRP A 333 -4.93 -15.12 -24.35
CA TRP A 333 -5.04 -15.15 -22.91
C TRP A 333 -5.14 -16.60 -22.40
N ASN A 334 -4.90 -16.79 -21.12
CA ASN A 334 -4.96 -18.09 -20.48
C ASN A 334 -5.62 -17.96 -19.09
N LEU A 335 -5.63 -19.04 -18.34
CA LEU A 335 -6.19 -19.09 -16.98
C LEU A 335 -5.56 -18.06 -16.02
N TRP A 336 -4.32 -17.64 -16.25
CA TRP A 336 -3.66 -16.69 -15.35
C TRP A 336 -4.26 -15.27 -15.43
N THR A 337 -4.85 -14.90 -16.54
CA THR A 337 -5.55 -13.61 -16.67
C THR A 337 -6.65 -13.43 -15.61
N PRO A 338 -7.63 -14.35 -15.47
CA PRO A 338 -8.63 -14.24 -14.40
C PRO A 338 -8.07 -14.49 -13.00
N VAL A 339 -7.01 -15.32 -12.85
CA VAL A 339 -6.32 -15.53 -11.55
C VAL A 339 -5.72 -14.22 -11.05
N GLN A 340 -5.02 -13.47 -11.91
CA GLN A 340 -4.44 -12.19 -11.54
C GLN A 340 -5.52 -11.13 -11.24
N ALA A 341 -6.57 -11.06 -12.05
CA ALA A 341 -7.72 -10.18 -11.76
C ALA A 341 -8.33 -10.48 -10.40
N ALA A 342 -8.48 -11.76 -10.06
CA ALA A 342 -9.05 -12.20 -8.79
C ALA A 342 -8.13 -11.90 -7.60
N ARG A 343 -6.82 -12.13 -7.76
CA ARG A 343 -5.81 -11.85 -6.73
C ARG A 343 -5.79 -10.37 -6.33
N HIS A 344 -5.93 -9.48 -7.32
CA HIS A 344 -5.86 -8.03 -7.11
C HIS A 344 -7.22 -7.33 -6.92
N GLY A 345 -8.33 -8.09 -6.87
CA GLY A 345 -9.64 -7.54 -6.53
C GLY A 345 -10.41 -6.89 -7.69
N HIS A 346 -10.02 -7.17 -8.93
CA HIS A 346 -10.59 -6.51 -10.11
C HIS A 346 -11.84 -7.23 -10.63
N LEU A 347 -12.96 -7.09 -9.92
CA LEU A 347 -14.23 -7.78 -10.18
C LEU A 347 -14.73 -7.57 -11.61
N GLU A 348 -14.72 -6.35 -12.13
CA GLU A 348 -15.23 -6.05 -13.47
C GLU A 348 -14.36 -6.66 -14.59
N VAL A 349 -13.06 -6.73 -14.38
CA VAL A 349 -12.13 -7.44 -15.29
C VAL A 349 -12.44 -8.93 -15.30
N LEU A 350 -12.58 -9.54 -14.10
CA LEU A 350 -12.91 -10.96 -13.96
C LEU A 350 -14.25 -11.30 -14.62
N LYS A 351 -15.31 -10.54 -14.31
CA LYS A 351 -16.64 -10.71 -14.91
C LYS A 351 -16.58 -10.66 -16.43
N TRP A 352 -15.89 -9.67 -16.96
CA TRP A 352 -15.79 -9.51 -18.40
C TRP A 352 -14.98 -10.64 -19.03
N ALA A 353 -13.82 -11.00 -18.49
CA ALA A 353 -12.99 -12.08 -18.99
C ALA A 353 -13.75 -13.42 -19.01
N HIS A 354 -14.43 -13.76 -17.92
CA HIS A 354 -15.27 -14.96 -17.81
C HIS A 354 -16.36 -15.00 -18.87
N LYS A 355 -17.11 -13.90 -19.05
CA LYS A 355 -18.15 -13.78 -20.09
C LYS A 355 -17.61 -13.88 -21.52
N GLN A 356 -16.35 -13.54 -21.76
CA GLN A 356 -15.70 -13.69 -23.06
C GLN A 356 -15.04 -15.06 -23.25
N GLY A 357 -15.30 -16.02 -22.36
CA GLY A 357 -14.80 -17.39 -22.46
C GLY A 357 -13.35 -17.59 -22.02
N CYS A 358 -12.79 -16.68 -21.21
CA CYS A 358 -11.50 -16.95 -20.58
C CYS A 358 -11.64 -18.13 -19.60
N PRO A 359 -10.72 -19.11 -19.60
CA PRO A 359 -10.80 -20.24 -18.68
C PRO A 359 -10.82 -19.81 -17.21
N VAL A 360 -11.72 -20.39 -16.41
CA VAL A 360 -11.84 -20.12 -14.98
C VAL A 360 -11.98 -21.45 -14.23
N ASP A 361 -11.14 -21.67 -13.22
CA ASP A 361 -11.17 -22.88 -12.37
C ASP A 361 -10.98 -22.55 -10.88
N ALA A 362 -10.75 -23.57 -10.03
CA ALA A 362 -10.59 -23.42 -8.59
C ALA A 362 -9.44 -22.47 -8.19
N ARG A 363 -8.41 -22.31 -9.03
CA ARG A 363 -7.28 -21.40 -8.77
C ARG A 363 -7.74 -19.94 -8.68
N VAL A 364 -8.77 -19.56 -9.43
CA VAL A 364 -9.33 -18.20 -9.36
C VAL A 364 -9.99 -17.94 -8.00
N CYS A 365 -10.68 -18.96 -7.43
CA CYS A 365 -11.23 -18.87 -6.07
C CYS A 365 -10.12 -18.75 -5.01
N ALA A 366 -9.04 -19.55 -5.16
CA ALA A 366 -7.87 -19.49 -4.27
C ALA A 366 -7.19 -18.11 -4.34
N ALA A 367 -7.02 -17.55 -5.54
CA ALA A 367 -6.46 -16.22 -5.75
C ALA A 367 -7.31 -15.10 -5.14
N ALA A 368 -8.63 -15.15 -5.32
CA ALA A 368 -9.57 -14.22 -4.68
C ALA A 368 -9.50 -14.29 -3.15
N ALA A 369 -9.34 -15.51 -2.63
CA ALA A 369 -9.21 -15.75 -1.19
C ALA A 369 -7.88 -15.21 -0.63
N TYR A 370 -6.78 -15.38 -1.36
CA TYR A 370 -5.48 -14.80 -1.03
C TYR A 370 -5.51 -13.27 -0.99
N GLY A 371 -6.21 -12.64 -1.96
CA GLY A 371 -6.38 -11.19 -2.00
C GLY A 371 -7.39 -10.62 -0.99
N GLY A 372 -8.17 -11.48 -0.31
CA GLY A 372 -9.16 -11.02 0.67
C GLY A 372 -10.50 -10.57 0.08
N HIS A 373 -10.82 -10.94 -1.15
CA HIS A 373 -11.91 -10.37 -1.93
C HIS A 373 -13.19 -11.21 -1.86
N VAL A 374 -14.00 -11.00 -0.82
CA VAL A 374 -15.28 -11.73 -0.60
C VAL A 374 -16.26 -11.53 -1.75
N GLU A 375 -16.41 -10.32 -2.28
CA GLU A 375 -17.33 -10.01 -3.39
C GLU A 375 -17.00 -10.80 -4.67
N LEU A 376 -15.71 -11.02 -4.95
CA LEU A 376 -15.28 -11.88 -6.06
C LEU A 376 -15.65 -13.34 -5.82
N LEU A 377 -15.44 -13.83 -4.62
CA LEU A 377 -15.85 -15.20 -4.24
C LEU A 377 -17.35 -15.38 -4.32
N GLU A 378 -18.15 -14.38 -3.95
CA GLU A 378 -19.60 -14.40 -4.10
C GLU A 378 -20.00 -14.51 -5.57
N TYR A 379 -19.37 -13.70 -6.44
CA TYR A 379 -19.60 -13.80 -7.89
C TYR A 379 -19.20 -15.19 -8.43
N LEU A 380 -18.00 -15.68 -8.11
CA LEU A 380 -17.52 -16.99 -8.58
C LEU A 380 -18.44 -18.14 -8.12
N ARG A 381 -18.98 -18.07 -6.89
CA ARG A 381 -19.92 -19.07 -6.40
C ARG A 381 -21.30 -18.97 -7.06
N ALA A 382 -21.75 -17.75 -7.43
CA ALA A 382 -22.98 -17.57 -8.19
C ALA A 382 -22.88 -18.12 -9.63
N GLU A 383 -21.67 -18.10 -10.20
CA GLU A 383 -21.36 -18.69 -11.52
C GLU A 383 -20.93 -20.17 -11.41
N GLU A 384 -21.12 -20.80 -10.26
CA GLU A 384 -20.82 -22.22 -9.99
C GLU A 384 -19.37 -22.63 -10.21
N VAL A 385 -18.42 -21.68 -10.20
CA VAL A 385 -16.97 -21.97 -10.33
C VAL A 385 -16.55 -22.87 -9.17
N PRO A 386 -15.86 -24.00 -9.42
CA PRO A 386 -15.44 -24.89 -8.35
C PRO A 386 -14.45 -24.21 -7.40
N TRP A 387 -14.48 -24.60 -6.16
CA TRP A 387 -13.45 -24.28 -5.17
C TRP A 387 -12.99 -25.56 -4.45
N ASP A 388 -11.82 -25.52 -3.86
CA ASP A 388 -11.19 -26.64 -3.16
C ASP A 388 -10.55 -26.16 -1.85
N GLU A 389 -9.80 -27.04 -1.20
CA GLU A 389 -9.07 -26.74 0.05
C GLU A 389 -8.02 -25.63 -0.10
N GLN A 390 -7.52 -25.38 -1.31
CA GLN A 390 -6.59 -24.28 -1.57
C GLN A 390 -7.25 -22.91 -1.34
N THR A 391 -8.55 -22.80 -1.56
CA THR A 391 -9.28 -21.54 -1.27
C THR A 391 -9.15 -21.16 0.21
N CYS A 392 -9.33 -22.11 1.14
CA CYS A 392 -9.15 -21.87 2.57
C CYS A 392 -7.67 -21.67 2.96
N ALA A 393 -6.77 -22.45 2.36
CA ALA A 393 -5.34 -22.35 2.60
C ALA A 393 -4.78 -20.98 2.17
N HIS A 394 -5.18 -20.48 0.99
CA HIS A 394 -4.77 -19.17 0.48
C HIS A 394 -5.41 -18.00 1.23
N ALA A 395 -6.65 -18.13 1.73
CA ALA A 395 -7.23 -17.16 2.67
C ALA A 395 -6.38 -17.02 3.94
N ALA A 396 -5.84 -18.15 4.41
CA ALA A 396 -4.97 -18.19 5.58
C ALA A 396 -3.57 -17.60 5.29
N LEU A 397 -3.01 -17.87 4.10
CA LEU A 397 -1.76 -17.31 3.60
C LEU A 397 -1.87 -15.78 3.47
N GLY A 398 -2.95 -15.27 2.88
CA GLY A 398 -3.19 -13.83 2.74
C GLY A 398 -3.57 -13.11 4.05
N GLY A 399 -3.73 -13.82 5.16
CA GLY A 399 -4.09 -13.21 6.45
C GLY A 399 -5.57 -12.84 6.60
N HIS A 400 -6.45 -13.36 5.76
CA HIS A 400 -7.84 -12.93 5.66
C HIS A 400 -8.81 -13.84 6.44
N LEU A 401 -8.89 -13.66 7.77
CA LEU A 401 -9.79 -14.44 8.63
C LEU A 401 -11.26 -14.34 8.21
N SER A 402 -11.71 -13.17 7.82
CA SER A 402 -13.11 -12.95 7.37
C SER A 402 -13.46 -13.78 6.14
N VAL A 403 -12.54 -13.87 5.16
CA VAL A 403 -12.69 -14.72 3.97
C VAL A 403 -12.73 -16.19 4.34
N LEU A 404 -11.82 -16.64 5.22
CA LEU A 404 -11.78 -18.02 5.69
C LEU A 404 -13.09 -18.40 6.41
N GLN A 405 -13.59 -17.53 7.28
CA GLN A 405 -14.86 -17.72 7.97
C GLN A 405 -16.01 -17.78 6.99
N TRP A 406 -16.06 -16.88 6.04
CA TRP A 406 -17.09 -16.82 5.00
C TRP A 406 -17.10 -18.09 4.13
N ALA A 407 -15.92 -18.56 3.68
CA ALA A 407 -15.77 -19.75 2.87
C ALA A 407 -16.22 -21.02 3.65
N ARG A 408 -15.77 -21.16 4.90
CA ARG A 408 -16.14 -22.29 5.76
C ARG A 408 -17.64 -22.34 6.08
N ALA A 409 -18.26 -21.20 6.33
CA ALA A 409 -19.71 -21.13 6.56
C ALA A 409 -20.52 -21.60 5.34
N ARG A 410 -19.91 -21.56 4.13
CA ARG A 410 -20.51 -22.03 2.87
C ARG A 410 -20.02 -23.41 2.42
N GLY A 411 -19.35 -24.16 3.29
CA GLY A 411 -18.94 -25.53 3.04
C GLY A 411 -17.65 -25.70 2.20
N CYS A 412 -16.84 -24.63 2.00
CA CYS A 412 -15.56 -24.79 1.34
C CYS A 412 -14.69 -25.81 2.11
N PRO A 413 -14.12 -26.84 1.45
CA PRO A 413 -13.23 -27.77 2.12
C PRO A 413 -11.97 -27.10 2.65
N TRP A 414 -11.33 -27.67 3.63
CA TRP A 414 -10.01 -27.29 4.11
C TRP A 414 -9.20 -28.52 4.55
N ASN A 415 -7.90 -28.34 4.65
CA ASN A 415 -6.98 -29.36 5.11
C ASN A 415 -5.86 -28.73 5.97
N MET A 416 -4.82 -29.49 6.25
CA MET A 416 -3.68 -29.06 7.07
C MET A 416 -2.93 -27.83 6.51
N TYR A 417 -2.97 -27.57 5.20
CA TYR A 417 -2.33 -26.41 4.59
C TYR A 417 -2.87 -25.08 5.14
N THR A 418 -4.14 -25.01 5.56
CA THR A 418 -4.69 -23.84 6.24
C THR A 418 -3.92 -23.49 7.52
N CYS A 419 -3.55 -24.51 8.32
CA CYS A 419 -2.73 -24.30 9.51
C CYS A 419 -1.25 -24.06 9.17
N GLU A 420 -0.71 -24.77 8.18
CA GLU A 420 0.68 -24.64 7.73
C GLU A 420 0.94 -23.20 7.21
N TYR A 421 0.10 -22.68 6.32
CA TYR A 421 0.25 -21.34 5.76
C TYR A 421 -0.03 -20.23 6.78
N SER A 422 -1.00 -20.44 7.71
CA SER A 422 -1.17 -19.53 8.85
C SER A 422 0.08 -19.44 9.72
N ALA A 423 0.78 -20.56 9.91
CA ALA A 423 2.00 -20.63 10.71
C ALA A 423 3.19 -19.99 9.98
N TRP A 424 3.29 -20.15 8.67
CA TRP A 424 4.33 -19.56 7.84
C TRP A 424 4.29 -18.03 7.87
N GLU A 425 3.10 -17.45 7.69
CA GLU A 425 2.91 -16.00 7.69
C GLU A 425 2.76 -15.37 9.10
N GLY A 426 2.85 -16.17 10.15
CA GLY A 426 2.70 -15.68 11.52
C GLY A 426 1.26 -15.30 11.91
N ASN A 427 0.27 -15.73 11.16
CA ASN A 427 -1.14 -15.39 11.37
C ASN A 427 -1.75 -16.17 12.55
N LEU A 428 -1.25 -15.92 13.75
CA LEU A 428 -1.64 -16.66 14.98
C LEU A 428 -3.16 -16.61 15.25
N HIS A 429 -3.83 -15.53 14.93
CA HIS A 429 -5.28 -15.41 15.12
C HIS A 429 -6.08 -16.33 14.19
N ILE A 430 -5.63 -16.51 12.94
CA ILE A 430 -6.22 -17.45 11.98
C ILE A 430 -5.96 -18.87 12.42
N LEU A 431 -4.72 -19.18 12.81
CA LEU A 431 -4.32 -20.49 13.29
C LEU A 431 -5.15 -20.93 14.53
N LYS A 432 -5.34 -20.02 15.48
CA LYS A 432 -6.21 -20.23 16.65
C LYS A 432 -7.64 -20.53 16.24
N TRP A 433 -8.21 -19.73 15.36
CA TRP A 433 -9.57 -19.91 14.88
C TRP A 433 -9.72 -21.25 14.13
N ALA A 434 -8.80 -21.56 13.22
CA ALA A 434 -8.82 -22.81 12.46
C ALA A 434 -8.79 -24.04 13.38
N ARG A 435 -7.93 -24.06 14.40
CA ARG A 435 -7.87 -25.15 15.38
C ARG A 435 -9.13 -25.27 16.21
N GLN A 436 -9.71 -24.19 16.66
CA GLN A 436 -10.98 -24.19 17.40
C GLN A 436 -12.12 -24.80 16.59
N HIS A 437 -12.06 -24.69 15.24
CA HIS A 437 -13.06 -25.23 14.32
C HIS A 437 -12.67 -26.58 13.69
N GLY A 438 -11.65 -27.26 14.24
CA GLY A 438 -11.31 -28.63 13.89
C GLY A 438 -10.37 -28.79 12.68
N CYS A 439 -9.69 -27.74 12.22
CA CYS A 439 -8.67 -27.87 11.18
C CYS A 439 -7.50 -28.75 11.69
N LEU A 440 -7.06 -29.69 10.87
CA LEU A 440 -5.94 -30.55 11.22
C LEU A 440 -4.60 -29.83 11.11
N TRP A 441 -3.62 -30.31 11.88
CA TRP A 441 -2.22 -29.89 11.80
C TRP A 441 -1.29 -31.09 11.96
N ASN A 442 -0.02 -30.95 11.62
CA ASN A 442 1.02 -31.95 11.74
C ASN A 442 2.38 -31.33 12.12
N SER A 443 3.48 -32.10 12.10
CA SER A 443 4.82 -31.58 12.41
C SER A 443 5.28 -30.47 11.42
N ARG A 444 4.80 -30.50 10.18
CA ARG A 444 5.10 -29.47 9.19
C ARG A 444 4.61 -28.09 9.63
N THR A 445 3.50 -27.99 10.36
CA THR A 445 2.99 -26.71 10.86
C THR A 445 4.03 -26.02 11.75
N CYS A 446 4.77 -26.76 12.59
CA CYS A 446 5.88 -26.21 13.37
C CYS A 446 7.09 -25.81 12.49
N ALA A 447 7.39 -26.61 11.47
CA ALA A 447 8.47 -26.29 10.53
C ALA A 447 8.15 -25.05 9.67
N PHE A 448 6.88 -24.85 9.26
CA PHE A 448 6.45 -23.64 8.55
C PHE A 448 6.54 -22.38 9.45
N ALA A 449 6.19 -22.47 10.74
CA ALA A 449 6.46 -21.40 11.69
C ALA A 449 7.96 -21.08 11.81
N ALA A 450 8.81 -22.10 11.66
CA ALA A 450 10.26 -21.94 11.68
C ALA A 450 10.80 -21.29 10.40
N ILE A 451 10.24 -21.60 9.22
CA ILE A 451 10.54 -20.96 7.95
C ILE A 451 10.20 -19.45 8.04
N GLY A 452 9.01 -19.10 8.51
CA GLY A 452 8.58 -17.71 8.67
C GLY A 452 9.26 -16.95 9.82
N GLY A 453 10.02 -17.64 10.70
CA GLY A 453 10.69 -17.00 11.84
C GLY A 453 9.76 -16.62 13.00
N HIS A 454 8.55 -17.19 13.06
CA HIS A 454 7.51 -16.81 14.02
C HIS A 454 7.60 -17.62 15.32
N LEU A 455 8.47 -17.17 16.22
CA LEU A 455 8.71 -17.86 17.50
C LEU A 455 7.47 -17.88 18.41
N ASP A 456 6.66 -16.86 18.40
CA ASP A 456 5.40 -16.77 19.16
C ASP A 456 4.38 -17.80 18.68
N VAL A 457 4.27 -18.00 17.36
CA VAL A 457 3.45 -19.04 16.73
C VAL A 457 3.95 -20.40 17.13
N LEU A 458 5.27 -20.67 17.05
CA LEU A 458 5.86 -21.95 17.43
C LEU A 458 5.64 -22.26 18.92
N LYS A 459 5.81 -21.27 19.80
CA LYS A 459 5.51 -21.41 21.23
C LYS A 459 4.05 -21.80 21.46
N TRP A 460 3.13 -21.11 20.78
CA TRP A 460 1.70 -21.43 20.88
C TRP A 460 1.36 -22.82 20.36
N LEU A 461 1.91 -23.23 19.21
CA LEU A 461 1.75 -24.57 18.63
C LEU A 461 2.16 -25.66 19.64
N ARG A 462 3.32 -25.49 20.27
CA ARG A 462 3.82 -26.47 21.26
C ARG A 462 2.98 -26.51 22.51
N GLN A 463 2.54 -25.40 23.02
CA GLN A 463 1.64 -25.32 24.17
C GLN A 463 0.30 -26.06 23.93
N HIS A 464 -0.14 -26.15 22.66
CA HIS A 464 -1.38 -26.80 22.28
C HIS A 464 -1.20 -28.18 21.65
N GLY A 465 0.00 -28.77 21.81
CA GLY A 465 0.26 -30.19 21.46
C GLY A 465 0.50 -30.44 19.97
N CYS A 466 0.83 -29.43 19.15
CA CYS A 466 1.25 -29.65 17.78
C CYS A 466 2.55 -30.47 17.76
N PRO A 467 2.63 -31.58 17.01
CA PRO A 467 3.89 -32.33 16.90
C PRO A 467 4.97 -31.51 16.22
N TRP A 468 6.22 -31.79 16.48
CA TRP A 468 7.37 -31.26 15.78
C TRP A 468 8.43 -32.34 15.60
N ASP A 469 9.37 -32.12 14.69
CA ASP A 469 10.48 -33.03 14.38
C ASP A 469 11.74 -32.24 14.02
N GLY A 470 12.80 -32.95 13.62
CA GLY A 470 14.09 -32.35 13.26
C GLY A 470 14.02 -31.39 12.09
N TRP A 471 12.99 -31.47 11.27
CA TRP A 471 12.77 -30.56 10.15
C TRP A 471 12.51 -29.12 10.62
N THR A 472 11.84 -28.93 11.78
CA THR A 472 11.67 -27.63 12.42
C THR A 472 13.02 -26.95 12.71
N ILE A 473 14.00 -27.70 13.24
CA ILE A 473 15.35 -27.21 13.55
C ILE A 473 16.12 -26.93 12.25
N GLN A 474 16.04 -27.87 11.30
CA GLN A 474 16.70 -27.73 10.01
C GLN A 474 16.25 -26.45 9.29
N LYS A 475 14.94 -26.22 9.17
CA LYS A 475 14.37 -25.04 8.52
C LYS A 475 14.72 -23.74 9.24
N ALA A 476 14.63 -23.71 10.56
CA ALA A 476 15.08 -22.57 11.35
C ALA A 476 16.57 -22.23 11.10
N THR A 477 17.40 -23.24 10.85
CA THR A 477 18.83 -23.02 10.57
C THR A 477 19.07 -22.53 9.15
N GLU A 478 18.39 -23.10 8.16
CA GLU A 478 18.48 -22.72 6.75
C GLU A 478 18.06 -21.25 6.54
N GLU A 479 16.97 -20.81 7.19
CA GLU A 479 16.44 -19.45 7.11
C GLU A 479 17.12 -18.45 8.07
N GLY A 480 18.13 -18.88 8.84
CA GLY A 480 18.85 -18.01 9.77
C GLY A 480 18.08 -17.61 11.03
N ASN A 481 16.99 -18.27 11.34
CA ASN A 481 16.13 -18.03 12.52
C ASN A 481 16.72 -18.67 13.78
N PHE A 482 17.91 -18.27 14.19
CA PHE A 482 18.70 -18.91 15.25
C PHE A 482 18.04 -18.84 16.62
N GLU A 483 17.33 -17.78 16.96
CA GLU A 483 16.59 -17.65 18.22
C GLU A 483 15.50 -18.74 18.33
N LEU A 484 14.78 -18.95 17.26
CA LEU A 484 13.74 -19.99 17.17
C LEU A 484 14.34 -21.40 17.26
N ARG A 485 15.43 -21.65 16.52
CA ARG A 485 16.19 -22.91 16.58
C ARG A 485 16.64 -23.22 18.00
N ASP A 486 17.29 -22.26 18.67
CA ASP A 486 17.86 -22.44 20.01
C ASP A 486 16.74 -22.66 21.03
N TRP A 487 15.61 -21.96 20.86
CA TRP A 487 14.43 -22.19 21.68
C TRP A 487 13.87 -23.62 21.48
N ALA A 488 13.77 -24.08 20.23
CA ALA A 488 13.26 -25.42 19.91
C ALA A 488 14.14 -26.51 20.49
N LEU A 489 15.48 -26.43 20.35
CA LEU A 489 16.45 -27.32 20.93
C LEU A 489 16.32 -27.38 22.46
N LYS A 490 16.22 -26.23 23.12
CA LYS A 490 16.07 -26.14 24.58
C LYS A 490 14.78 -26.78 25.09
N HIS A 491 13.72 -26.83 24.25
CA HIS A 491 12.43 -27.43 24.63
C HIS A 491 12.21 -28.83 24.09
N GLY A 492 13.29 -29.52 23.68
CA GLY A 492 13.29 -30.95 23.38
C GLY A 492 12.89 -31.31 21.93
N CYS A 493 13.03 -30.39 21.00
CA CYS A 493 13.01 -30.75 19.59
C CYS A 493 14.33 -31.45 19.26
N LEU A 494 14.26 -32.72 18.85
CA LEU A 494 15.45 -33.51 18.56
C LEU A 494 15.93 -33.25 17.14
N SER A 495 17.22 -32.95 16.96
CA SER A 495 17.83 -32.97 15.64
C SER A 495 18.02 -34.43 15.23
N THR A 496 17.09 -34.98 14.46
CA THR A 496 17.27 -36.31 13.89
C THR A 496 18.27 -36.24 12.75
N SER A 497 19.38 -36.96 12.88
CA SER A 497 20.36 -37.20 11.81
C SER A 497 19.88 -38.25 10.79
N ALA A 498 18.59 -38.44 10.63
CA ALA A 498 18.00 -39.36 9.65
C ALA A 498 17.38 -38.52 8.51
N SER A 499 18.14 -38.38 7.45
CA SER A 499 17.72 -37.96 6.13
C SER A 499 16.56 -38.81 5.60
N THR A 500 15.33 -38.47 5.94
CA THR A 500 14.28 -38.60 4.96
C THR A 500 14.38 -37.33 4.10
N GLU A 501 15.02 -37.48 2.95
CA GLU A 501 14.94 -36.52 1.86
C GLU A 501 13.47 -36.24 1.58
N PHE A 502 12.93 -35.28 2.28
CA PHE A 502 11.65 -34.71 1.91
C PHE A 502 11.92 -33.76 0.75
N ASN A 503 11.77 -34.33 -0.45
CA ASN A 503 11.89 -33.61 -1.71
C ASN A 503 10.93 -32.44 -1.69
N LEU A 504 11.44 -31.21 -1.85
CA LEU A 504 10.64 -29.99 -2.06
C LEU A 504 9.69 -30.12 -3.26
N SER A 505 9.90 -31.12 -4.15
CA SER A 505 8.98 -31.49 -5.23
C SER A 505 7.64 -32.08 -4.73
N ASN A 506 7.47 -32.36 -3.44
CA ASN A 506 6.20 -32.72 -2.80
C ASN A 506 5.45 -31.52 -2.18
N PHE A 507 5.91 -30.30 -2.35
CA PHE A 507 4.96 -29.20 -2.45
C PHE A 507 4.02 -29.58 -3.57
N PRO A 508 2.68 -29.55 -3.40
CA PRO A 508 1.86 -29.46 -4.58
C PRO A 508 2.56 -28.38 -5.41
N ASN A 509 2.86 -28.69 -6.68
CA ASN A 509 3.39 -27.72 -7.63
C ASN A 509 2.44 -26.52 -7.60
N ASP A 510 2.60 -25.70 -6.60
CA ASP A 510 1.89 -24.46 -6.46
C ASP A 510 2.68 -23.52 -7.34
N GLU A 511 2.45 -23.70 -8.68
CA GLU A 511 2.81 -22.69 -9.69
C GLU A 511 2.40 -21.31 -9.20
N PHE A 512 1.40 -21.27 -8.30
CA PHE A 512 0.92 -20.08 -7.62
C PHE A 512 1.93 -19.51 -6.59
N LEU A 513 2.61 -20.38 -5.80
CA LEU A 513 3.65 -19.90 -4.87
C LEU A 513 4.90 -19.43 -5.61
N GLN A 514 5.25 -20.07 -6.73
CA GLN A 514 6.39 -19.64 -7.56
C GLN A 514 6.17 -18.27 -8.21
N MET A 515 4.91 -17.83 -8.38
CA MET A 515 4.57 -16.50 -8.88
C MET A 515 4.42 -15.44 -7.79
N LEU A 516 4.53 -15.81 -6.50
CA LEU A 516 4.54 -14.85 -5.39
C LEU A 516 5.86 -14.08 -5.32
N ASP A 517 6.95 -14.66 -5.84
CA ASP A 517 8.32 -14.14 -5.78
C ASP A 517 8.75 -13.39 -7.05
N GLY A 518 7.84 -13.16 -8.04
CA GLY A 518 8.12 -12.54 -9.34
C GLY A 518 7.57 -11.11 -9.51
#